data_096b1c57e7f0a1d745128147d7e59cad
#
_entry.id   096b1c57e7f0a1d745128147d7e59cad
#
_cell.length_a   1.000
_cell.length_b   1.000
_cell.length_c   1.000
_cell.angle_alpha   90.00
_cell.angle_beta   90.00
_cell.angle_gamma   90.00
#
_symmetry.space_group_name_H-M   'P 1'
#
loop_
_entity.id
_entity.type
_entity.pdbx_description
1 polymer ?
#
loop_
_entity_poly.entity_id
_entity_poly.type
_entity_poly.pdbx_seq_one_letter_code
_entity_poly.pdbx_strand_id
1 'polypeptide(L)'
;MEDKILEAGVLEIAIENVQSLSHEDYTLVRKNYFGASDSSIICGVNLYKSIEDLIKEKNAKFITQEEKEVGEKPIVKKGYDIEPIILQKAEEELAKHGYLGQLIKPQHMYKFKNVDGLSVNYDGVFVSDDKPLIPVEAKLVSKYGEKYYNKTITIEDAKRVNVTDTDVEVQTHIKQMATRLGIPAYYYTQVQQEIAGLNAPYGFLAAMFDETWSFKLYYIPRDEGTIQAIYRLCERDIKKIKRDF
;
A
#
# COMPACT_ATOMS: atom_id res chain seq x y z
N MET A 1 18.07 -8.16 -9.24
CA MET A 1 17.60 -7.20 -8.25
C MET A 1 16.24 -7.61 -7.67
N GLU A 2 15.31 -8.06 -8.48
CA GLU A 2 14.05 -8.69 -8.03
C GLU A 2 14.28 -9.95 -7.19
N ASP A 3 15.37 -10.68 -7.44
CA ASP A 3 15.78 -11.81 -6.59
C ASP A 3 15.93 -11.41 -5.11
N LYS A 4 16.43 -10.19 -4.81
CA LYS A 4 16.54 -9.71 -3.44
C LYS A 4 15.16 -9.59 -2.74
N ILE A 5 14.08 -9.28 -3.47
CA ILE A 5 12.72 -9.23 -2.91
C ILE A 5 12.28 -10.64 -2.50
N LEU A 6 12.59 -11.64 -3.31
CA LEU A 6 12.26 -13.04 -3.02
C LEU A 6 13.14 -13.62 -1.91
N GLU A 7 14.39 -13.16 -1.80
CA GLU A 7 15.33 -13.52 -0.72
C GLU A 7 14.88 -13.06 0.67
N ALA A 8 14.04 -12.01 0.75
CA ALA A 8 13.40 -11.62 2.01
C ALA A 8 12.50 -12.73 2.61
N GLY A 9 12.18 -13.75 1.80
CA GLY A 9 11.58 -15.01 2.24
C GLY A 9 10.07 -14.96 2.47
N VAL A 10 9.44 -13.80 2.47
CA VAL A 10 8.01 -13.59 2.75
C VAL A 10 7.14 -13.73 1.51
N LEU A 11 7.67 -13.35 0.35
CA LEU A 11 6.93 -13.23 -0.90
C LEU A 11 7.31 -14.31 -1.92
N GLU A 12 6.38 -14.60 -2.82
CA GLU A 12 6.61 -15.31 -4.08
C GLU A 12 5.92 -14.56 -5.22
N ILE A 13 6.34 -14.81 -6.47
CA ILE A 13 5.75 -14.15 -7.63
C ILE A 13 4.33 -14.69 -7.85
N ALA A 14 3.36 -13.78 -7.91
CA ALA A 14 1.98 -14.09 -8.30
C ALA A 14 1.76 -13.88 -9.79
N ILE A 15 2.33 -12.80 -10.36
CA ILE A 15 2.25 -12.46 -11.78
C ILE A 15 3.62 -11.97 -12.22
N GLU A 16 4.21 -12.64 -13.22
CA GLU A 16 5.43 -12.21 -13.88
C GLU A 16 5.14 -11.04 -14.83
N ASN A 17 5.98 -10.02 -14.77
CA ASN A 17 5.96 -8.88 -15.68
C ASN A 17 4.55 -8.29 -15.90
N VAL A 18 4.00 -7.67 -14.87
CA VAL A 18 2.65 -7.06 -14.91
C VAL A 18 2.49 -6.02 -16.03
N GLN A 19 3.60 -5.43 -16.51
CA GLN A 19 3.59 -4.46 -17.60
C GLN A 19 3.29 -5.10 -18.97
N SER A 20 3.46 -6.41 -19.10
CA SER A 20 3.12 -7.17 -20.33
C SER A 20 1.63 -7.47 -20.45
N LEU A 21 0.87 -7.33 -19.36
CA LEU A 21 -0.55 -7.58 -19.35
C LEU A 21 -1.34 -6.34 -19.81
N SER A 22 -2.48 -6.59 -20.46
CA SER A 22 -3.45 -5.51 -20.62
C SER A 22 -3.95 -5.04 -19.25
N HIS A 23 -4.41 -3.79 -19.17
CA HIS A 23 -5.02 -3.27 -17.93
C HIS A 23 -6.20 -4.15 -17.48
N GLU A 24 -6.96 -4.70 -18.41
CA GLU A 24 -8.10 -5.58 -18.14
C GLU A 24 -7.64 -6.91 -17.52
N ASP A 25 -6.69 -7.59 -18.15
CA ASP A 25 -6.16 -8.87 -17.66
C ASP A 25 -5.53 -8.71 -16.27
N TYR A 26 -4.72 -7.66 -16.08
CA TYR A 26 -4.11 -7.36 -14.79
C TYR A 26 -5.17 -7.11 -13.71
N THR A 27 -6.22 -6.33 -14.02
CA THR A 27 -7.32 -6.06 -13.08
C THR A 27 -8.07 -7.34 -12.71
N LEU A 28 -8.33 -8.22 -13.69
CA LEU A 28 -9.02 -9.49 -13.44
C LEU A 28 -8.20 -10.43 -12.55
N VAL A 29 -6.90 -10.56 -12.80
CA VAL A 29 -6.05 -11.42 -11.96
C VAL A 29 -5.96 -10.88 -10.52
N ARG A 30 -5.89 -9.55 -10.34
CA ARG A 30 -5.90 -8.92 -9.01
C ARG A 30 -7.16 -9.20 -8.21
N LYS A 31 -8.28 -9.59 -8.84
CA LYS A 31 -9.51 -9.94 -8.11
C LYS A 31 -9.35 -11.16 -7.21
N ASN A 32 -8.38 -12.02 -7.49
CA ASN A 32 -8.09 -13.18 -6.64
C ASN A 32 -7.38 -12.85 -5.32
N TYR A 33 -6.97 -11.59 -5.13
CA TYR A 33 -6.14 -11.18 -4.00
C TYR A 33 -6.64 -9.87 -3.38
N PHE A 34 -6.34 -9.67 -2.10
CA PHE A 34 -6.33 -8.36 -1.47
C PHE A 34 -4.95 -7.73 -1.64
N GLY A 35 -4.85 -6.72 -2.50
CA GLY A 35 -3.63 -5.94 -2.71
C GLY A 35 -3.38 -4.97 -1.55
N ALA A 36 -2.20 -4.36 -1.51
CA ALA A 36 -1.84 -3.40 -0.46
C ALA A 36 -2.83 -2.22 -0.37
N SER A 37 -3.36 -1.75 -1.49
CA SER A 37 -4.42 -0.72 -1.53
C SER A 37 -5.75 -1.15 -0.90
N ASP A 38 -6.02 -2.48 -0.83
CA ASP A 38 -7.24 -3.02 -0.22
C ASP A 38 -7.13 -3.13 1.31
N SER A 39 -5.93 -3.07 1.87
CA SER A 39 -5.68 -3.21 3.31
C SER A 39 -6.50 -2.25 4.17
N SER A 40 -6.71 -1.03 3.69
CA SER A 40 -7.53 -0.04 4.40
C SER A 40 -9.02 -0.41 4.46
N ILE A 41 -9.50 -1.13 3.45
CA ILE A 41 -10.89 -1.58 3.35
C ILE A 41 -11.09 -2.75 4.31
N ILE A 42 -10.20 -3.75 4.27
CA ILE A 42 -10.28 -4.91 5.17
C ILE A 42 -10.08 -4.53 6.64
N CYS A 43 -9.29 -3.49 6.92
CA CYS A 43 -9.13 -2.92 8.27
C CYS A 43 -10.26 -1.94 8.67
N GLY A 44 -11.22 -1.64 7.79
CA GLY A 44 -12.34 -0.74 8.08
C GLY A 44 -11.96 0.73 8.28
N VAL A 45 -10.82 1.18 7.75
CA VAL A 45 -10.34 2.57 7.82
C VAL A 45 -10.40 3.31 6.48
N ASN A 46 -10.92 2.67 5.44
CA ASN A 46 -11.16 3.30 4.14
C ASN A 46 -12.36 4.27 4.23
N LEU A 47 -12.27 5.40 3.50
CA LEU A 47 -13.31 6.43 3.52
C LEU A 47 -14.34 6.29 2.39
N TYR A 48 -14.08 5.39 1.42
CA TYR A 48 -14.79 5.40 0.14
C TYR A 48 -15.46 4.06 -0.18
N LYS A 49 -15.00 2.96 0.41
CA LYS A 49 -15.47 1.61 0.06
C LYS A 49 -15.59 0.74 1.31
N SER A 50 -16.65 -0.03 1.41
CA SER A 50 -16.86 -1.04 2.45
C SER A 50 -16.23 -2.38 2.07
N ILE A 51 -16.09 -3.29 3.04
CA ILE A 51 -15.61 -4.65 2.77
C ILE A 51 -16.59 -5.44 1.91
N GLU A 52 -17.89 -5.21 2.06
CA GLU A 52 -18.94 -5.85 1.27
C GLU A 52 -18.83 -5.43 -0.21
N ASP A 53 -18.59 -4.15 -0.48
CA ASP A 53 -18.40 -3.64 -1.83
C ASP A 53 -17.13 -4.21 -2.46
N LEU A 54 -16.04 -4.31 -1.69
CA LEU A 54 -14.79 -4.91 -2.15
C LEU A 54 -15.00 -6.39 -2.51
N ILE A 55 -15.66 -7.17 -1.65
CA ILE A 55 -15.93 -8.59 -1.92
C ILE A 55 -16.81 -8.75 -3.16
N LYS A 56 -17.82 -7.89 -3.33
CA LYS A 56 -18.66 -7.88 -4.53
C LYS A 56 -17.85 -7.61 -5.79
N GLU A 57 -16.96 -6.63 -5.76
CA GLU A 57 -16.04 -6.29 -6.84
C GLU A 57 -15.10 -7.46 -7.17
N LYS A 58 -14.46 -8.05 -6.15
CA LYS A 58 -13.56 -9.20 -6.32
C LYS A 58 -14.27 -10.43 -6.91
N ASN A 59 -15.57 -10.62 -6.61
CA ASN A 59 -16.36 -11.72 -7.15
C ASN A 59 -16.94 -11.44 -8.56
N ALA A 60 -16.78 -10.25 -9.11
CA ALA A 60 -17.23 -9.93 -10.46
C ALA A 60 -16.31 -10.56 -11.50
N LYS A 61 -16.87 -11.29 -12.47
CA LYS A 61 -16.12 -11.98 -13.55
C LYS A 61 -15.54 -11.04 -14.62
N PHE A 62 -15.87 -9.75 -14.55
CA PHE A 62 -15.43 -8.71 -15.48
C PHE A 62 -15.21 -7.41 -14.71
N ILE A 63 -14.53 -6.46 -15.35
CA ILE A 63 -14.37 -5.11 -14.80
C ILE A 63 -15.73 -4.45 -14.72
N THR A 64 -16.13 -4.04 -13.51
CA THR A 64 -17.41 -3.38 -13.30
C THR A 64 -17.41 -1.98 -13.90
N GLN A 65 -18.61 -1.42 -14.15
CA GLN A 65 -18.73 -0.05 -14.64
C GLN A 65 -18.11 0.96 -13.67
N GLU A 66 -18.26 0.73 -12.36
CA GLU A 66 -17.66 1.58 -11.31
C GLU A 66 -16.14 1.56 -11.35
N GLU A 67 -15.51 0.38 -11.52
CA GLU A 67 -14.05 0.26 -11.69
C GLU A 67 -13.56 1.05 -12.91
N LYS A 68 -14.27 0.98 -14.03
CA LYS A 68 -13.95 1.75 -15.25
C LYS A 68 -14.04 3.26 -15.01
N GLU A 69 -15.12 3.72 -14.41
CA GLU A 69 -15.33 5.15 -14.09
C GLU A 69 -14.27 5.69 -13.12
N VAL A 70 -13.85 4.89 -12.14
CA VAL A 70 -12.75 5.28 -11.23
C VAL A 70 -11.44 5.39 -11.99
N GLY A 71 -11.11 4.42 -12.85
CA GLY A 71 -9.89 4.42 -13.66
C GLY A 71 -9.81 5.58 -14.65
N GLU A 72 -10.96 6.06 -15.13
CA GLU A 72 -11.05 7.17 -16.08
C GLU A 72 -10.96 8.57 -15.44
N LYS A 73 -11.03 8.69 -14.11
CA LYS A 73 -10.93 9.99 -13.43
C LYS A 73 -9.63 10.70 -13.80
N PRO A 74 -9.66 11.98 -14.16
CA PRO A 74 -8.45 12.73 -14.56
C PRO A 74 -7.33 12.67 -13.52
N ILE A 75 -7.68 12.72 -12.23
CA ILE A 75 -6.69 12.64 -11.15
C ILE A 75 -6.00 11.27 -11.07
N VAL A 76 -6.69 10.19 -11.41
CA VAL A 76 -6.13 8.83 -11.44
C VAL A 76 -5.14 8.71 -12.61
N LYS A 77 -5.55 9.13 -13.82
CA LYS A 77 -4.66 9.14 -15.00
C LYS A 77 -3.43 10.00 -14.76
N LYS A 78 -3.62 11.22 -14.24
CA LYS A 78 -2.52 12.11 -13.87
C LYS A 78 -1.59 11.47 -12.82
N GLY A 79 -2.13 10.69 -11.88
CA GLY A 79 -1.36 9.94 -10.89
C GLY A 79 -0.35 8.99 -11.54
N TYR A 80 -0.78 8.21 -12.53
CA TYR A 80 0.10 7.32 -13.28
C TYR A 80 1.20 8.05 -14.06
N ASP A 81 0.85 9.18 -14.69
CA ASP A 81 1.81 9.98 -15.47
C ASP A 81 2.88 10.64 -14.59
N ILE A 82 2.52 11.00 -13.35
CA ILE A 82 3.39 11.72 -12.41
C ILE A 82 4.15 10.77 -11.46
N GLU A 83 3.72 9.53 -11.30
CA GLU A 83 4.36 8.56 -10.41
C GLU A 83 5.88 8.45 -10.60
N PRO A 84 6.44 8.36 -11.85
CA PRO A 84 7.88 8.32 -12.05
C PRO A 84 8.60 9.57 -11.51
N ILE A 85 7.96 10.74 -11.62
CA ILE A 85 8.50 12.01 -11.11
C ILE A 85 8.50 12.03 -9.58
N ILE A 86 7.45 11.47 -8.95
CA ILE A 86 7.36 11.35 -7.49
C ILE A 86 8.48 10.43 -6.98
N LEU A 87 8.70 9.30 -7.63
CA LEU A 87 9.74 8.34 -7.27
C LEU A 87 11.14 8.95 -7.44
N GLN A 88 11.40 9.67 -8.54
CA GLN A 88 12.66 10.40 -8.71
C GLN A 88 12.91 11.41 -7.58
N LYS A 89 11.88 12.18 -7.20
CA LYS A 89 11.99 13.13 -6.08
C LYS A 89 12.20 12.43 -4.74
N ALA A 90 11.59 11.25 -4.56
CA ALA A 90 11.82 10.44 -3.37
C ALA A 90 13.29 9.97 -3.29
N GLU A 91 13.87 9.51 -4.39
CA GLU A 91 15.27 9.11 -4.46
C GLU A 91 16.21 10.30 -4.16
N GLU A 92 15.96 11.47 -4.76
CA GLU A 92 16.71 12.70 -4.48
C GLU A 92 16.64 13.10 -3.00
N GLU A 93 15.47 12.98 -2.38
CA GLU A 93 15.27 13.32 -0.97
C GLU A 93 15.95 12.32 -0.04
N LEU A 94 15.84 11.03 -0.33
CA LEU A 94 16.54 9.97 0.38
C LEU A 94 18.06 10.18 0.34
N ALA A 95 18.61 10.55 -0.81
CA ALA A 95 20.05 10.83 -0.96
C ALA A 95 20.50 12.00 -0.07
N LYS A 96 19.72 13.08 0.06
CA LYS A 96 20.00 14.20 0.98
C LYS A 96 20.07 13.78 2.45
N HIS A 97 19.31 12.73 2.82
CA HIS A 97 19.30 12.15 4.16
C HIS A 97 20.31 11.00 4.36
N GLY A 98 21.26 10.84 3.42
CA GLY A 98 22.33 9.86 3.54
C GLY A 98 21.95 8.44 3.16
N TYR A 99 20.83 8.25 2.46
CA TYR A 99 20.49 6.97 1.85
C TYR A 99 21.22 6.83 0.52
N LEU A 100 22.24 5.97 0.48
CA LEU A 100 23.01 5.69 -0.72
C LEU A 100 22.48 4.40 -1.36
N GLY A 101 21.85 4.52 -2.54
CA GLY A 101 21.22 3.39 -3.22
C GLY A 101 20.41 3.84 -4.43
N GLN A 102 19.53 2.98 -4.91
CA GLN A 102 18.67 3.23 -6.06
C GLN A 102 17.22 2.91 -5.72
N LEU A 103 16.29 3.71 -6.22
CA LEU A 103 14.88 3.41 -6.17
C LEU A 103 14.46 2.70 -7.45
N ILE A 104 13.96 1.47 -7.30
CA ILE A 104 13.60 0.63 -8.43
C ILE A 104 12.11 0.38 -8.41
N LYS A 105 11.48 0.36 -9.58
CA LYS A 105 10.11 -0.11 -9.77
C LYS A 105 10.12 -1.61 -10.11
N PRO A 106 9.68 -2.50 -9.20
CA PRO A 106 9.55 -3.92 -9.50
C PRO A 106 8.51 -4.17 -10.60
N GLN A 107 8.78 -5.18 -11.44
CA GLN A 107 7.91 -5.51 -12.58
C GLN A 107 6.87 -6.59 -12.26
N HIS A 108 6.99 -7.25 -11.11
CA HIS A 108 6.14 -8.37 -10.72
C HIS A 108 5.10 -7.95 -9.69
N MET A 109 3.98 -8.65 -9.70
CA MET A 109 3.08 -8.70 -8.56
C MET A 109 3.48 -9.88 -7.68
N TYR A 110 3.56 -9.65 -6.38
CA TYR A 110 3.94 -10.67 -5.41
C TYR A 110 2.75 -11.06 -4.53
N LYS A 111 2.73 -12.30 -4.06
CA LYS A 111 1.80 -12.77 -3.04
C LYS A 111 2.57 -13.25 -1.81
N PHE A 112 1.92 -13.19 -0.66
CA PHE A 112 2.48 -13.66 0.60
C PHE A 112 2.45 -15.19 0.65
N LYS A 113 3.57 -15.82 1.05
CA LYS A 113 3.65 -17.28 1.21
C LYS A 113 2.80 -17.79 2.37
N ASN A 114 2.72 -17.01 3.44
CA ASN A 114 2.15 -17.42 4.71
C ASN A 114 0.73 -16.85 4.96
N VAL A 115 0.21 -16.01 4.05
CA VAL A 115 -1.14 -15.43 4.16
C VAL A 115 -1.84 -15.57 2.82
N ASP A 116 -2.73 -16.53 2.76
CA ASP A 116 -3.47 -16.81 1.53
C ASP A 116 -4.31 -15.60 1.10
N GLY A 117 -4.23 -15.28 -0.20
CA GLY A 117 -4.99 -14.19 -0.81
C GLY A 117 -4.47 -12.79 -0.53
N LEU A 118 -3.33 -12.63 0.13
CA LEU A 118 -2.70 -11.33 0.31
C LEU A 118 -1.63 -11.11 -0.77
N SER A 119 -1.61 -9.93 -1.38
CA SER A 119 -0.65 -9.59 -2.43
C SER A 119 -0.11 -8.18 -2.30
N VAL A 120 0.99 -7.92 -2.96
CA VAL A 120 1.61 -6.59 -3.03
C VAL A 120 2.16 -6.33 -4.42
N ASN A 121 2.01 -5.08 -4.86
CA ASN A 121 2.67 -4.51 -6.02
C ASN A 121 3.31 -3.20 -5.57
N TYR A 122 4.60 -3.03 -5.77
CA TYR A 122 5.35 -1.87 -5.27
C TYR A 122 5.43 -0.78 -6.32
N ASP A 123 5.15 0.46 -5.96
CA ASP A 123 5.45 1.62 -6.80
C ASP A 123 6.97 1.79 -6.90
N GLY A 124 7.69 1.64 -5.77
CA GLY A 124 9.14 1.64 -5.72
C GLY A 124 9.70 0.84 -4.54
N VAL A 125 10.89 0.30 -4.73
CA VAL A 125 11.70 -0.34 -3.66
C VAL A 125 13.07 0.30 -3.66
N PHE A 126 13.46 0.89 -2.53
CA PHE A 126 14.81 1.40 -2.35
C PHE A 126 15.77 0.24 -2.05
N VAL A 127 16.82 0.15 -2.84
CA VAL A 127 17.84 -0.91 -2.77
C VAL A 127 19.20 -0.29 -2.51
N SER A 128 19.88 -0.80 -1.51
CA SER A 128 21.24 -0.42 -1.12
C SER A 128 22.01 -1.68 -0.73
N ASP A 129 23.32 -1.58 -0.67
CA ASP A 129 24.17 -2.71 -0.24
C ASP A 129 24.25 -2.81 1.30
N ASP A 130 24.03 -1.71 2.01
CA ASP A 130 24.18 -1.59 3.45
C ASP A 130 22.85 -1.49 4.22
N LYS A 131 21.73 -1.47 3.53
CA LYS A 131 20.40 -1.33 4.14
C LYS A 131 19.45 -2.44 3.69
N PRO A 132 18.42 -2.77 4.50
CA PRO A 132 17.34 -3.63 4.05
C PRO A 132 16.59 -3.01 2.86
N LEU A 133 15.86 -3.84 2.12
CA LEU A 133 14.92 -3.35 1.11
C LEU A 133 13.83 -2.51 1.78
N ILE A 134 13.52 -1.34 1.21
CA ILE A 134 12.58 -0.40 1.81
C ILE A 134 11.51 -0.04 0.78
N PRO A 135 10.20 -0.27 1.06
CA PRO A 135 9.15 0.12 0.14
C PRO A 135 8.96 1.63 0.14
N VAL A 136 8.66 2.17 -1.04
CA VAL A 136 8.32 3.58 -1.25
C VAL A 136 7.04 3.65 -2.06
N GLU A 137 5.97 4.05 -1.42
CA GLU A 137 4.66 4.28 -2.05
C GLU A 137 4.57 5.70 -2.57
N ALA A 138 4.16 5.89 -3.82
CA ALA A 138 4.05 7.18 -4.49
C ALA A 138 2.60 7.64 -4.59
N LYS A 139 2.30 8.89 -4.20
CA LYS A 139 0.94 9.43 -4.28
C LYS A 139 0.90 10.86 -4.81
N LEU A 140 0.10 11.07 -5.85
CA LEU A 140 -0.36 12.40 -6.24
C LEU A 140 -1.57 12.78 -5.37
N VAL A 141 -1.43 13.82 -4.57
CA VAL A 141 -2.43 14.27 -3.61
C VAL A 141 -3.24 15.41 -4.19
N SER A 142 -4.53 15.18 -4.41
CA SER A 142 -5.43 16.25 -4.86
C SER A 142 -5.69 17.25 -3.75
N LYS A 143 -6.17 18.44 -4.10
CA LYS A 143 -6.66 19.48 -3.16
C LYS A 143 -7.60 18.91 -2.09
N TYR A 144 -8.51 18.04 -2.49
CA TYR A 144 -9.47 17.43 -1.56
C TYR A 144 -8.84 16.43 -0.60
N GLY A 145 -7.73 15.80 -1.02
CA GLY A 145 -6.95 14.86 -0.21
C GLY A 145 -6.01 15.56 0.78
N GLU A 146 -5.57 16.78 0.49
CA GLU A 146 -4.56 17.51 1.28
C GLU A 146 -4.98 17.70 2.74
N LYS A 147 -6.27 17.88 3.00
CA LYS A 147 -6.82 18.04 4.36
C LYS A 147 -6.57 16.86 5.30
N TYR A 148 -6.22 15.70 4.77
CA TYR A 148 -5.93 14.49 5.56
C TYR A 148 -4.44 14.39 5.94
N TYR A 149 -3.60 15.28 5.42
CA TYR A 149 -2.19 15.36 5.73
C TYR A 149 -1.90 16.44 6.78
N ASN A 150 -0.78 16.31 7.48
CA ASN A 150 -0.26 17.32 8.41
C ASN A 150 -1.13 17.66 9.64
N LYS A 151 -2.03 16.79 10.07
CA LYS A 151 -2.65 16.93 11.38
C LYS A 151 -1.71 16.35 12.42
N THR A 152 -0.89 17.22 13.03
CA THR A 152 0.02 16.85 14.13
C THR A 152 -0.79 16.52 15.37
N ILE A 153 -0.67 15.29 15.88
CA ILE A 153 -1.09 14.90 17.22
C ILE A 153 0.15 14.44 17.98
N THR A 154 0.27 14.82 19.25
CA THR A 154 1.40 14.53 20.12
C THR A 154 1.51 13.06 20.49
N ILE A 155 2.73 12.60 20.72
CA ILE A 155 3.19 11.20 20.80
C ILE A 155 2.63 10.39 22.00
N GLU A 156 1.94 10.99 22.96
CA GLU A 156 1.71 10.39 24.29
C GLU A 156 0.55 9.37 24.40
N ASP A 157 -0.34 9.24 23.39
CA ASP A 157 -1.59 8.49 23.51
C ASP A 157 -1.66 7.11 22.83
N ALA A 158 -0.56 6.53 22.30
CA ALA A 158 -0.63 5.23 21.65
C ALA A 158 -0.47 4.07 22.65
N LYS A 159 -1.56 3.49 23.05
CA LYS A 159 -1.57 2.12 23.57
C LYS A 159 -1.13 1.17 22.46
N ARG A 160 -0.24 0.22 22.78
CA ARG A 160 0.04 -0.92 21.88
C ARG A 160 -1.24 -1.75 21.79
N VAL A 161 -1.71 -1.96 20.58
CA VAL A 161 -2.84 -2.83 20.30
C VAL A 161 -2.32 -4.26 20.21
N ASN A 162 -2.95 -5.20 20.91
CA ASN A 162 -2.64 -6.62 20.81
C ASN A 162 -3.37 -7.24 19.62
N VAL A 163 -2.82 -8.33 19.07
CA VAL A 163 -3.38 -9.07 17.92
C VAL A 163 -4.80 -9.62 18.19
N THR A 164 -5.19 -9.71 19.46
CA THR A 164 -6.51 -10.17 19.92
C THR A 164 -7.57 -9.08 20.00
N ASP A 165 -7.21 -7.83 19.68
CA ASP A 165 -8.12 -6.70 19.83
C ASP A 165 -9.30 -6.79 18.85
N THR A 166 -10.40 -6.13 19.22
CA THR A 166 -11.59 -6.03 18.37
C THR A 166 -11.29 -5.22 17.12
N ASP A 167 -12.10 -5.37 16.06
CA ASP A 167 -11.91 -4.58 14.82
C ASP A 167 -11.98 -3.07 15.10
N VAL A 168 -12.75 -2.63 16.10
CA VAL A 168 -12.85 -1.22 16.52
C VAL A 168 -11.55 -0.72 17.15
N GLU A 169 -10.90 -1.53 17.98
CA GLU A 169 -9.61 -1.21 18.61
C GLU A 169 -8.50 -1.13 17.57
N VAL A 170 -8.48 -2.06 16.61
CA VAL A 170 -7.57 -2.04 15.46
C VAL A 170 -7.76 -0.76 14.64
N GLN A 171 -8.99 -0.40 14.30
CA GLN A 171 -9.29 0.84 13.58
C GLN A 171 -8.83 2.07 14.34
N THR A 172 -9.04 2.10 15.64
CA THR A 172 -8.65 3.21 16.52
C THR A 172 -7.13 3.36 16.54
N HIS A 173 -6.41 2.25 16.72
CA HIS A 173 -4.95 2.23 16.67
C HIS A 173 -4.42 2.76 15.34
N ILE A 174 -4.88 2.20 14.21
CA ILE A 174 -4.46 2.61 12.87
C ILE A 174 -4.68 4.12 12.67
N LYS A 175 -5.85 4.66 13.05
CA LYS A 175 -6.17 6.08 12.93
C LYS A 175 -5.24 6.95 13.80
N GLN A 176 -4.91 6.50 15.00
CA GLN A 176 -3.99 7.21 15.90
C GLN A 176 -2.58 7.24 15.32
N MET A 177 -2.07 6.10 14.84
CA MET A 177 -0.73 6.03 14.25
C MET A 177 -0.61 6.87 12.97
N ALA A 178 -1.59 6.78 12.07
CA ALA A 178 -1.64 7.58 10.86
C ALA A 178 -1.68 9.09 11.16
N THR A 179 -2.49 9.49 12.16
CA THR A 179 -2.60 10.89 12.57
C THR A 179 -1.28 11.42 13.14
N ARG A 180 -0.56 10.63 13.94
CA ARG A 180 0.77 10.99 14.47
C ARG A 180 1.79 11.25 13.37
N LEU A 181 1.73 10.45 12.31
CA LEU A 181 2.62 10.58 11.15
C LEU A 181 2.16 11.69 10.18
N GLY A 182 0.98 12.26 10.41
CA GLY A 182 0.40 13.29 9.53
C GLY A 182 -0.03 12.78 8.17
N ILE A 183 -0.43 11.50 8.07
CA ILE A 183 -0.85 10.85 6.82
C ILE A 183 -2.26 10.25 6.96
N PRO A 184 -2.96 10.00 5.83
CA PRO A 184 -4.23 9.30 5.85
C PRO A 184 -4.10 7.84 6.33
N ALA A 185 -5.07 7.37 7.13
CA ALA A 185 -5.09 6.01 7.66
C ALA A 185 -5.08 4.93 6.55
N TYR A 186 -5.70 5.21 5.41
CA TYR A 186 -5.74 4.27 4.29
C TYR A 186 -4.38 4.12 3.60
N TYR A 187 -3.52 5.12 3.57
CA TYR A 187 -2.15 4.97 3.08
C TYR A 187 -1.23 4.36 4.14
N TYR A 188 -1.50 4.63 5.42
CA TYR A 188 -0.74 3.99 6.50
C TYR A 188 -0.84 2.46 6.41
N THR A 189 -2.06 1.90 6.29
CA THR A 189 -2.24 0.45 6.17
C THR A 189 -1.64 -0.12 4.88
N GLN A 190 -1.73 0.60 3.78
CA GLN A 190 -1.11 0.20 2.51
C GLN A 190 0.40 0.01 2.68
N VAL A 191 1.09 1.03 3.21
CA VAL A 191 2.54 0.96 3.43
C VAL A 191 2.92 -0.10 4.47
N GLN A 192 2.09 -0.35 5.50
CA GLN A 192 2.34 -1.45 6.46
C GLN A 192 2.30 -2.83 5.78
N GLN A 193 1.41 -3.06 4.82
CA GLN A 193 1.39 -4.30 4.05
C GLN A 193 2.63 -4.44 3.15
N GLU A 194 3.09 -3.36 2.55
CA GLU A 194 4.32 -3.32 1.75
C GLU A 194 5.57 -3.58 2.60
N ILE A 195 5.65 -2.94 3.78
CA ILE A 195 6.69 -3.20 4.79
C ILE A 195 6.72 -4.68 5.18
N ALA A 196 5.54 -5.27 5.41
CA ALA A 196 5.43 -6.68 5.77
C ALA A 196 5.97 -7.59 4.67
N GLY A 197 5.66 -7.31 3.40
CA GLY A 197 6.12 -8.10 2.25
C GLY A 197 7.64 -8.13 2.11
N LEU A 198 8.32 -7.02 2.32
CA LEU A 198 9.79 -6.94 2.29
C LEU A 198 10.45 -7.31 3.62
N ASN A 199 9.67 -7.63 4.65
CA ASN A 199 10.18 -7.75 6.02
C ASN A 199 11.03 -6.53 6.43
N ALA A 200 10.64 -5.34 5.94
CA ALA A 200 11.36 -4.10 6.15
C ALA A 200 11.12 -3.55 7.58
N PRO A 201 12.09 -2.82 8.18
CA PRO A 201 11.89 -2.16 9.47
C PRO A 201 11.05 -0.87 9.38
N TYR A 202 10.90 -0.32 8.19
CA TYR A 202 10.10 0.87 7.86
C TYR A 202 9.85 0.96 6.36
N GLY A 203 9.02 1.90 5.95
CA GLY A 203 8.78 2.28 4.56
C GLY A 203 8.60 3.79 4.42
N PHE A 204 8.38 4.25 3.21
CA PHE A 204 8.12 5.66 2.93
C PHE A 204 6.83 5.86 2.14
N LEU A 205 6.14 6.96 2.43
CA LEU A 205 5.10 7.51 1.58
C LEU A 205 5.61 8.80 0.95
N ALA A 206 5.77 8.80 -0.36
CA ALA A 206 6.18 9.94 -1.17
C ALA A 206 4.92 10.64 -1.71
N ALA A 207 4.63 11.83 -1.22
CA ALA A 207 3.44 12.59 -1.56
C ALA A 207 3.79 13.86 -2.33
N MET A 208 3.23 14.00 -3.55
CA MET A 208 3.27 15.21 -4.36
C MET A 208 1.90 15.89 -4.30
N PHE A 209 1.85 17.14 -3.90
CA PHE A 209 0.60 17.92 -3.77
C PHE A 209 0.30 18.64 -5.09
N ASP A 210 -0.81 18.28 -5.72
CA ASP A 210 -1.15 18.68 -7.10
C ASP A 210 -1.26 20.20 -7.33
N GLU A 211 -1.80 20.94 -6.36
CA GLU A 211 -1.96 22.41 -6.51
C GLU A 211 -0.65 23.17 -6.35
N THR A 212 0.20 22.75 -5.43
CA THR A 212 1.43 23.48 -5.05
C THR A 212 2.69 22.87 -5.65
N TRP A 213 2.60 21.67 -6.23
CA TRP A 213 3.75 20.85 -6.65
C TRP A 213 4.78 20.65 -5.53
N SER A 214 4.36 20.88 -4.28
CA SER A 214 5.22 20.59 -3.13
C SER A 214 5.33 19.09 -2.93
N PHE A 215 6.50 18.65 -2.47
CA PHE A 215 6.80 17.25 -2.21
C PHE A 215 7.06 17.03 -0.73
N LYS A 216 6.58 15.90 -0.20
CA LYS A 216 6.89 15.44 1.15
C LYS A 216 7.16 13.95 1.16
N LEU A 217 8.19 13.56 1.90
CA LEU A 217 8.52 12.17 2.16
C LEU A 217 8.22 11.85 3.63
N TYR A 218 7.29 10.93 3.87
CA TYR A 218 6.89 10.52 5.22
C TYR A 218 7.56 9.20 5.56
N TYR A 219 8.29 9.18 6.67
CA TYR A 219 8.86 7.96 7.26
C TYR A 219 7.78 7.21 8.04
N ILE A 220 7.60 5.94 7.74
CA ILE A 220 6.56 5.09 8.35
C ILE A 220 7.26 3.89 9.00
N PRO A 221 7.38 3.86 10.33
CA PRO A 221 7.96 2.71 11.01
C PRO A 221 7.07 1.49 10.88
N ARG A 222 7.69 0.29 10.92
CA ARG A 222 6.96 -0.98 10.98
C ARG A 222 6.09 -1.05 12.22
N ASP A 223 4.84 -1.42 12.03
CA ASP A 223 3.86 -1.63 13.11
C ASP A 223 3.32 -3.05 13.03
N GLU A 224 3.87 -3.90 13.89
CA GLU A 224 3.52 -5.32 13.90
C GLU A 224 2.05 -5.54 14.27
N GLY A 225 1.47 -4.70 15.13
CA GLY A 225 0.05 -4.77 15.49
C GLY A 225 -0.87 -4.57 14.28
N THR A 226 -0.58 -3.57 13.45
CA THR A 226 -1.32 -3.33 12.20
C THR A 226 -1.09 -4.45 11.19
N ILE A 227 0.15 -4.94 11.04
CA ILE A 227 0.48 -6.03 10.11
C ILE A 227 -0.28 -7.31 10.46
N GLN A 228 -0.27 -7.73 11.72
CA GLN A 228 -1.00 -8.92 12.17
C GLN A 228 -2.52 -8.75 12.03
N ALA A 229 -3.03 -7.55 12.24
CA ALA A 229 -4.44 -7.26 11.99
C ALA A 229 -4.80 -7.42 10.49
N ILE A 230 -3.96 -6.91 9.58
CA ILE A 230 -4.13 -7.10 8.14
C ILE A 230 -4.17 -8.60 7.79
N TYR A 231 -3.24 -9.40 8.32
CA TYR A 231 -3.18 -10.84 8.07
C TYR A 231 -4.46 -11.54 8.54
N ARG A 232 -4.83 -11.34 9.80
CA ARG A 232 -6.03 -11.96 10.40
C ARG A 232 -7.31 -11.60 9.63
N LEU A 233 -7.47 -10.32 9.28
CA LEU A 233 -8.65 -9.84 8.57
C LEU A 233 -8.66 -10.31 7.11
N CYS A 234 -7.50 -10.40 6.45
CA CYS A 234 -7.39 -11.01 5.13
C CYS A 234 -7.84 -12.48 5.17
N GLU A 235 -7.31 -13.30 6.08
CA GLU A 235 -7.68 -14.71 6.22
C GLU A 235 -9.17 -14.92 6.51
N ARG A 236 -9.80 -13.97 7.23
CA ARG A 236 -11.25 -13.98 7.48
C ARG A 236 -12.04 -13.76 6.21
N ASP A 237 -11.66 -12.74 5.44
CA ASP A 237 -12.49 -12.23 4.35
C ASP A 237 -12.16 -12.85 2.99
N ILE A 238 -10.94 -13.37 2.79
CA ILE A 238 -10.55 -14.02 1.53
C ILE A 238 -11.43 -15.23 1.19
N LYS A 239 -11.94 -15.91 2.18
CA LYS A 239 -12.85 -17.07 2.04
C LYS A 239 -14.20 -16.70 1.39
N LYS A 240 -14.53 -15.42 1.35
CA LYS A 240 -15.73 -14.88 0.70
C LYS A 240 -15.53 -14.59 -0.78
N ILE A 241 -14.28 -14.65 -1.27
CA ILE A 241 -13.93 -14.44 -2.67
C ILE A 241 -13.96 -15.78 -3.40
N LYS A 242 -14.70 -15.82 -4.51
CA LYS A 242 -14.74 -16.97 -5.42
C LYS A 242 -13.53 -16.85 -6.36
N ARG A 243 -12.48 -17.61 -6.09
CA ARG A 243 -11.28 -17.60 -6.92
C ARG A 243 -11.44 -18.61 -8.06
N ASP A 244 -11.19 -18.17 -9.26
CA ASP A 244 -10.99 -19.03 -10.42
C ASP A 244 -9.48 -19.33 -10.50
N PHE A 245 -9.08 -20.55 -10.10
CA PHE A 245 -7.72 -21.07 -10.25
C PHE A 245 -7.58 -21.82 -11.58
#